data_3ef28a524c51c2ba2ff55361f9ee76fe
#
_entry.id   3ef28a524c51c2ba2ff55361f9ee76fe
#
_cell.length_a   1.000
_cell.length_b   1.000
_cell.length_c   1.000
_cell.angle_alpha   90.00
_cell.angle_beta   90.00
_cell.angle_gamma   90.00
#
_symmetry.space_group_name_H-M   'P 1'
#
loop_
_entity.id
_entity.type
_entity.pdbx_description
1 polymer ?
#
loop_
_entity_poly.entity_id
_entity_poly.type
_entity_poly.pdbx_seq_one_letter_code
_entity_poly.pdbx_strand_id
1 'polypeptide(L)'
;ITMTVGAAGGLNVILKSLLNPGDEVVVFAPYFGEYRSYTDNYDGVIVEISPDTETFQPKIDEFEEKLSPKTKAVIVNTPNNPTGVVYSEETIQKLAAILEKKQKEFGTEIYLISDEPYRELAYDGVEVPYLTKYYANTVVGYSFSKSLSLPGERIGYLVIPDEVADSEKLNAAANVATRILGFVNAPTLQQKVVKACLNEKTDISYYDRNRETLYNGLKEL
;
A
#
# COMPACT_ATOMS: atom_id res chain seq x y z
N ILE A 1 14.23 -6.92 1.85
CA ILE A 1 13.38 -6.90 0.63
C ILE A 1 13.06 -8.32 0.24
N THR A 2 11.77 -8.62 0.06
CA THR A 2 11.27 -9.91 -0.40
C THR A 2 10.61 -9.73 -1.76
N MET A 3 11.08 -10.46 -2.78
CA MET A 3 10.42 -10.45 -4.10
C MET A 3 9.12 -11.23 -4.03
N THR A 4 8.04 -10.66 -4.59
CA THR A 4 6.68 -11.20 -4.48
C THR A 4 6.01 -11.43 -5.83
N VAL A 5 4.92 -12.18 -5.82
CA VAL A 5 4.07 -12.43 -7.00
C VAL A 5 3.11 -11.25 -7.17
N GLY A 6 3.66 -10.10 -7.59
CA GLY A 6 2.97 -8.81 -7.65
C GLY A 6 2.70 -8.23 -6.25
N ALA A 7 2.09 -7.02 -6.20
CA ALA A 7 1.67 -6.41 -4.94
C ALA A 7 0.63 -7.26 -4.20
N ALA A 8 -0.29 -7.90 -4.92
CA ALA A 8 -1.30 -8.77 -4.33
C ALA A 8 -0.67 -9.90 -3.49
N GLY A 9 0.39 -10.55 -4.03
CA GLY A 9 1.15 -11.55 -3.27
C GLY A 9 1.84 -10.95 -2.06
N GLY A 10 2.43 -9.75 -2.19
CA GLY A 10 3.07 -9.02 -1.09
C GLY A 10 2.09 -8.65 0.03
N LEU A 11 0.91 -8.13 -0.33
CA LEU A 11 -0.14 -7.80 0.62
C LEU A 11 -0.64 -9.03 1.38
N ASN A 12 -0.88 -10.14 0.70
CA ASN A 12 -1.25 -11.39 1.37
C ASN A 12 -0.14 -11.90 2.30
N VAL A 13 1.12 -11.79 1.90
CA VAL A 13 2.27 -12.18 2.74
C VAL A 13 2.33 -11.33 4.01
N ILE A 14 2.23 -10.01 3.90
CA ILE A 14 2.34 -9.14 5.08
C ILE A 14 1.12 -9.27 6.00
N LEU A 15 -0.10 -9.33 5.45
CA LEU A 15 -1.31 -9.54 6.26
C LEU A 15 -1.29 -10.89 6.97
N LYS A 16 -0.85 -11.97 6.30
CA LYS A 16 -0.66 -13.28 6.93
C LYS A 16 0.37 -13.25 8.05
N SER A 17 1.37 -12.39 7.95
CA SER A 17 2.44 -12.26 8.95
C SER A 17 2.02 -11.44 10.16
N LEU A 18 1.06 -10.53 10.01
CA LEU A 18 0.66 -9.57 11.04
C LEU A 18 -0.63 -9.95 11.77
N LEU A 19 -1.62 -10.50 11.05
CA LEU A 19 -2.98 -10.63 11.57
C LEU A 19 -3.19 -11.88 12.41
N ASN A 20 -3.88 -11.69 13.53
CA ASN A 20 -4.59 -12.73 14.27
C ASN A 20 -6.10 -12.57 14.04
N PRO A 21 -6.91 -13.62 14.28
CA PRO A 21 -8.35 -13.50 14.19
C PRO A 21 -8.92 -12.34 15.01
N GLY A 22 -9.70 -11.48 14.35
CA GLY A 22 -10.32 -10.31 14.95
C GLY A 22 -9.46 -9.04 15.00
N ASP A 23 -8.20 -9.09 14.52
CA ASP A 23 -7.39 -7.89 14.32
C ASP A 23 -8.01 -6.99 13.23
N GLU A 24 -7.94 -5.69 13.44
CA GLU A 24 -8.52 -4.70 12.53
C GLU A 24 -7.50 -4.15 11.54
N VAL A 25 -7.96 -4.01 10.29
CA VAL A 25 -7.21 -3.35 9.20
C VAL A 25 -8.01 -2.14 8.74
N VAL A 26 -7.44 -0.95 8.93
CA VAL A 26 -8.07 0.31 8.55
C VAL A 26 -7.78 0.64 7.09
N VAL A 27 -8.80 1.06 6.34
CA VAL A 27 -8.70 1.49 4.94
C VAL A 27 -9.49 2.77 4.71
N PHE A 28 -9.09 3.55 3.71
CA PHE A 28 -9.74 4.83 3.37
C PHE A 28 -10.58 4.66 2.11
N ALA A 29 -11.90 4.77 2.25
CA ALA A 29 -12.82 4.63 1.13
C ALA A 29 -12.76 5.87 0.19
N PRO A 30 -12.91 5.68 -1.14
CA PRO A 30 -12.96 4.40 -1.82
C PRO A 30 -11.56 3.76 -1.93
N TYR A 31 -11.47 2.45 -1.80
CA TYR A 31 -10.23 1.69 -1.82
C TYR A 31 -10.30 0.51 -2.79
N PHE A 32 -9.16 -0.11 -3.06
CA PHE A 32 -9.07 -1.32 -3.87
C PHE A 32 -9.81 -2.47 -3.16
N GLY A 33 -10.91 -2.94 -3.76
CA GLY A 33 -11.89 -3.83 -3.12
C GLY A 33 -11.30 -5.13 -2.55
N GLU A 34 -10.23 -5.63 -3.15
CA GLU A 34 -9.56 -6.86 -2.74
C GLU A 34 -8.89 -6.76 -1.35
N TYR A 35 -8.66 -5.56 -0.81
CA TYR A 35 -8.15 -5.43 0.58
C TYR A 35 -9.08 -6.10 1.58
N ARG A 36 -10.39 -6.03 1.36
CA ARG A 36 -11.38 -6.76 2.17
C ARG A 36 -11.14 -8.27 2.12
N SER A 37 -11.10 -8.83 0.91
CA SER A 37 -10.88 -10.27 0.74
C SER A 37 -9.54 -10.74 1.29
N TYR A 38 -8.48 -9.92 1.14
CA TYR A 38 -7.16 -10.26 1.69
C TYR A 38 -7.16 -10.24 3.22
N THR A 39 -7.89 -9.33 3.85
CA THR A 39 -8.06 -9.27 5.30
C THR A 39 -8.92 -10.42 5.82
N ASP A 40 -10.06 -10.67 5.16
CA ASP A 40 -10.99 -11.76 5.50
C ASP A 40 -10.31 -13.14 5.43
N ASN A 41 -9.35 -13.34 4.52
CA ASN A 41 -8.58 -14.59 4.39
C ASN A 41 -7.82 -14.97 5.68
N TYR A 42 -7.61 -14.03 6.58
CA TYR A 42 -6.88 -14.23 7.84
C TYR A 42 -7.73 -13.90 9.06
N ASP A 43 -9.05 -13.98 8.92
CA ASP A 43 -10.03 -13.68 9.97
C ASP A 43 -9.88 -12.25 10.56
N GLY A 44 -9.30 -11.32 9.79
CA GLY A 44 -9.20 -9.91 10.14
C GLY A 44 -10.51 -9.18 9.85
N VAL A 45 -10.63 -7.96 10.37
CA VAL A 45 -11.80 -7.10 10.23
C VAL A 45 -11.42 -5.80 9.53
N ILE A 46 -12.09 -5.48 8.41
CA ILE A 46 -11.92 -4.18 7.76
C ILE A 46 -12.66 -3.08 8.53
N VAL A 47 -11.93 -2.01 8.85
CA VAL A 47 -12.46 -0.76 9.39
C VAL A 47 -12.34 0.32 8.33
N GLU A 48 -13.47 0.77 7.80
CA GLU A 48 -13.50 1.76 6.72
C GLU A 48 -13.58 3.18 7.28
N ILE A 49 -12.73 4.07 6.77
CA ILE A 49 -12.87 5.51 6.93
C ILE A 49 -13.68 6.02 5.75
N SER A 50 -14.74 6.79 6.04
CA SER A 50 -15.66 7.31 5.03
C SER A 50 -14.94 8.22 4.02
N PRO A 51 -15.34 8.23 2.74
CA PRO A 51 -14.72 9.09 1.75
C PRO A 51 -14.99 10.57 2.03
N ASP A 52 -13.99 11.40 1.82
CA ASP A 52 -14.20 12.81 1.51
C ASP A 52 -14.47 12.91 0.01
N THR A 53 -15.70 13.24 -0.37
CA THR A 53 -16.12 13.26 -1.77
C THR A 53 -15.69 14.52 -2.53
N GLU A 54 -15.12 15.51 -1.83
CA GLU A 54 -14.60 16.74 -2.46
C GLU A 54 -13.12 16.59 -2.83
N THR A 55 -12.31 16.09 -1.90
CA THR A 55 -10.85 16.02 -2.06
C THR A 55 -10.32 14.61 -2.21
N PHE A 56 -11.05 13.60 -1.76
CA PHE A 56 -10.62 12.21 -1.59
C PHE A 56 -9.36 12.06 -0.72
N GLN A 57 -9.04 13.08 0.09
CA GLN A 57 -8.04 12.92 1.15
C GLN A 57 -8.64 12.15 2.34
N PRO A 58 -7.83 11.43 3.13
CA PRO A 58 -8.27 10.80 4.36
C PRO A 58 -8.96 11.76 5.33
N LYS A 59 -10.13 11.36 5.86
CA LYS A 59 -10.80 12.09 6.95
C LYS A 59 -10.06 11.83 8.26
N ILE A 60 -9.24 12.77 8.67
CA ILE A 60 -8.29 12.62 9.78
C ILE A 60 -9.02 12.41 11.12
N ASP A 61 -10.09 13.16 11.39
CA ASP A 61 -10.82 13.05 12.66
C ASP A 61 -11.51 11.69 12.79
N GLU A 62 -12.18 11.22 11.72
CA GLU A 62 -12.81 9.90 11.69
C GLU A 62 -11.76 8.77 11.80
N PHE A 63 -10.59 8.96 11.18
CA PHE A 63 -9.49 8.01 11.30
C PHE A 63 -9.05 7.87 12.75
N GLU A 64 -8.79 8.98 13.45
CA GLU A 64 -8.39 8.94 14.86
C GLU A 64 -9.44 8.28 15.75
N GLU A 65 -10.74 8.58 15.52
CA GLU A 65 -11.86 8.05 16.27
C GLU A 65 -12.04 6.53 16.11
N LYS A 66 -11.81 6.01 14.89
CA LYS A 66 -12.03 4.59 14.57
C LYS A 66 -10.87 3.67 14.92
N LEU A 67 -9.70 4.20 15.28
CA LEU A 67 -8.60 3.37 15.77
C LEU A 67 -8.94 2.78 17.14
N SER A 68 -8.65 1.49 17.31
CA SER A 68 -8.92 0.73 18.53
C SER A 68 -7.70 -0.09 18.96
N PRO A 69 -7.69 -0.66 20.18
CA PRO A 69 -6.62 -1.59 20.61
C PRO A 69 -6.51 -2.86 19.73
N LYS A 70 -7.48 -3.12 18.86
CA LYS A 70 -7.46 -4.21 17.87
C LYS A 70 -6.84 -3.80 16.54
N THR A 71 -6.65 -2.50 16.31
CA THR A 71 -6.06 -2.02 15.06
C THR A 71 -4.63 -2.52 14.92
N LYS A 72 -4.42 -3.42 13.96
CA LYS A 72 -3.12 -4.02 13.67
C LYS A 72 -2.42 -3.35 12.51
N ALA A 73 -3.17 -2.98 11.47
CA ALA A 73 -2.62 -2.37 10.27
C ALA A 73 -3.51 -1.27 9.70
N VAL A 74 -2.88 -0.34 8.98
CA VAL A 74 -3.54 0.67 8.17
C VAL A 74 -2.99 0.56 6.75
N ILE A 75 -3.84 0.41 5.74
CA ILE A 75 -3.40 0.37 4.34
C ILE A 75 -3.59 1.75 3.72
N VAL A 76 -2.50 2.29 3.21
CA VAL A 76 -2.49 3.55 2.44
C VAL A 76 -2.05 3.24 1.02
N ASN A 77 -2.89 3.59 0.05
CA ASN A 77 -2.61 3.49 -1.37
C ASN A 77 -2.58 4.89 -1.97
N THR A 78 -1.40 5.38 -2.33
CA THR A 78 -1.22 6.72 -2.90
C THR A 78 -0.09 6.71 -3.94
N PRO A 79 -0.35 7.09 -5.21
CA PRO A 79 -1.64 7.48 -5.80
C PRO A 79 -2.71 6.41 -5.61
N ASN A 80 -3.96 6.83 -5.32
CA ASN A 80 -5.04 5.94 -4.91
C ASN A 80 -5.73 5.26 -6.09
N ASN A 81 -6.07 4.01 -5.92
CA ASN A 81 -7.04 3.31 -6.75
C ASN A 81 -8.36 3.15 -5.95
N PRO A 82 -9.51 3.76 -6.40
CA PRO A 82 -9.79 4.18 -7.78
C PRO A 82 -9.67 5.69 -8.05
N THR A 83 -9.44 6.55 -7.06
CA THR A 83 -9.62 8.00 -7.19
C THR A 83 -8.52 8.71 -8.00
N GLY A 84 -7.33 8.12 -8.09
CA GLY A 84 -6.14 8.76 -8.69
C GLY A 84 -5.50 9.84 -7.81
N VAL A 85 -6.05 10.12 -6.63
CA VAL A 85 -5.55 11.18 -5.75
C VAL A 85 -4.24 10.78 -5.09
N VAL A 86 -3.31 11.72 -5.05
CA VAL A 86 -2.10 11.63 -4.21
C VAL A 86 -2.41 12.27 -2.86
N TYR A 87 -2.18 11.52 -1.79
CA TYR A 87 -2.32 12.08 -0.45
C TYR A 87 -1.22 13.10 -0.19
N SER A 88 -1.60 14.26 0.34
CA SER A 88 -0.65 15.35 0.60
C SER A 88 0.34 14.97 1.71
N GLU A 89 1.52 15.59 1.67
CA GLU A 89 2.51 15.43 2.74
C GLU A 89 1.92 15.76 4.12
N GLU A 90 1.13 16.84 4.20
CA GLU A 90 0.44 17.24 5.44
C GLU A 90 -0.51 16.14 5.93
N THR A 91 -1.27 15.52 5.03
CA THR A 91 -2.16 14.39 5.35
C THR A 91 -1.35 13.23 5.92
N ILE A 92 -0.25 12.85 5.27
CA ILE A 92 0.61 11.75 5.73
C ILE A 92 1.23 12.05 7.10
N GLN A 93 1.68 13.27 7.34
CA GLN A 93 2.20 13.70 8.64
C GLN A 93 1.15 13.59 9.75
N LYS A 94 -0.10 13.99 9.48
CA LYS A 94 -1.21 13.84 10.43
C LYS A 94 -1.52 12.37 10.74
N LEU A 95 -1.58 11.52 9.70
CA LEU A 95 -1.77 10.07 9.89
C LEU A 95 -0.66 9.48 10.75
N ALA A 96 0.59 9.79 10.47
CA ALA A 96 1.75 9.32 11.22
C ALA A 96 1.68 9.75 12.70
N ALA A 97 1.40 11.03 12.97
CA ALA A 97 1.28 11.54 14.33
C ALA A 97 0.17 10.85 15.15
N ILE A 98 -0.97 10.58 14.51
CA ILE A 98 -2.08 9.85 15.13
C ILE A 98 -1.66 8.40 15.43
N LEU A 99 -1.01 7.72 14.48
CA LEU A 99 -0.54 6.35 14.69
C LEU A 99 0.46 6.25 15.84
N GLU A 100 1.43 7.17 15.91
CA GLU A 100 2.37 7.23 17.03
C GLU A 100 1.70 7.46 18.39
N LYS A 101 0.69 8.36 18.43
CA LYS A 101 -0.11 8.62 19.62
C LYS A 101 -0.87 7.37 20.05
N LYS A 102 -1.57 6.73 19.12
CA LYS A 102 -2.43 5.59 19.37
C LYS A 102 -1.66 4.32 19.74
N GLN A 103 -0.51 4.06 19.15
CA GLN A 103 0.39 2.98 19.61
C GLN A 103 0.76 3.13 21.07
N LYS A 104 1.14 4.34 21.49
CA LYS A 104 1.48 4.62 22.90
C LYS A 104 0.26 4.48 23.83
N GLU A 105 -0.92 4.95 23.37
CA GLU A 105 -2.17 4.86 24.12
C GLU A 105 -2.60 3.40 24.34
N PHE A 106 -2.54 2.59 23.29
CA PHE A 106 -3.00 1.20 23.32
C PHE A 106 -1.94 0.21 23.83
N GLY A 107 -0.66 0.59 23.82
CA GLY A 107 0.45 -0.29 24.16
C GLY A 107 0.64 -1.43 23.14
N THR A 108 0.25 -1.22 21.90
CA THR A 108 0.35 -2.19 20.79
C THR A 108 0.96 -1.55 19.56
N GLU A 109 1.66 -2.36 18.75
CA GLU A 109 2.22 -1.90 17.49
C GLU A 109 1.13 -1.84 16.42
N ILE A 110 1.07 -0.70 15.68
CA ILE A 110 0.22 -0.51 14.51
C ILE A 110 1.15 -0.38 13.29
N TYR A 111 0.92 -1.16 12.25
CA TYR A 111 1.74 -1.15 11.05
C TYR A 111 1.06 -0.37 9.94
N LEU A 112 1.81 0.52 9.29
CA LEU A 112 1.37 1.20 8.08
C LEU A 112 1.82 0.39 6.86
N ILE A 113 0.89 -0.05 6.03
CA ILE A 113 1.17 -0.74 4.78
C ILE A 113 1.00 0.26 3.65
N SER A 114 2.12 0.68 3.06
CA SER A 114 2.16 1.55 1.90
C SER A 114 2.07 0.71 0.63
N ASP A 115 0.90 0.70 -0.02
CA ASP A 115 0.69 0.02 -1.30
C ASP A 115 0.97 0.99 -2.45
N GLU A 116 2.10 0.81 -3.14
CA GLU A 116 2.69 1.80 -4.04
C GLU A 116 2.77 1.39 -5.52
N PRO A 117 1.82 0.68 -6.12
CA PRO A 117 1.92 0.24 -7.51
C PRO A 117 1.84 1.38 -8.53
N TYR A 118 1.41 2.58 -8.11
CA TYR A 118 1.14 3.73 -8.99
C TYR A 118 2.12 4.90 -8.78
N ARG A 119 3.18 4.72 -7.99
CA ARG A 119 4.10 5.80 -7.59
C ARG A 119 4.62 6.62 -8.77
N GLU A 120 4.96 5.98 -9.89
CA GLU A 120 5.47 6.63 -11.08
C GLU A 120 4.39 7.27 -11.97
N LEU A 121 3.10 7.02 -11.69
CA LEU A 121 1.96 7.51 -12.45
C LEU A 121 1.33 8.75 -11.79
N ALA A 122 2.14 9.66 -11.28
CA ALA A 122 1.71 10.98 -10.82
C ALA A 122 1.89 12.01 -11.94
N TYR A 123 0.92 12.89 -12.09
CA TYR A 123 0.87 13.88 -13.16
C TYR A 123 1.03 15.30 -12.59
N ASP A 124 1.14 16.30 -13.47
CA ASP A 124 1.17 17.73 -13.11
C ASP A 124 2.32 18.10 -12.14
N GLY A 125 3.41 17.31 -12.13
CA GLY A 125 4.56 17.53 -11.27
C GLY A 125 4.32 17.22 -9.79
N VAL A 126 3.23 16.52 -9.47
CA VAL A 126 2.93 16.13 -8.07
C VAL A 126 3.94 15.09 -7.60
N GLU A 127 4.57 15.36 -6.48
CA GLU A 127 5.46 14.41 -5.80
C GLU A 127 4.67 13.48 -4.88
N VAL A 128 4.93 12.17 -5.01
CA VAL A 128 4.33 11.15 -4.13
C VAL A 128 5.20 10.99 -2.89
N PRO A 129 4.68 11.28 -1.68
CA PRO A 129 5.47 11.15 -0.46
C PRO A 129 5.92 9.70 -0.21
N TYR A 130 7.11 9.53 0.37
CA TYR A 130 7.56 8.24 0.89
C TYR A 130 7.12 8.12 2.35
N LEU A 131 6.15 7.25 2.62
CA LEU A 131 5.54 7.10 3.93
C LEU A 131 6.54 6.67 5.02
N THR A 132 7.57 5.93 4.64
CA THR A 132 8.69 5.53 5.50
C THR A 132 9.46 6.71 6.13
N LYS A 133 9.35 7.92 5.55
CA LYS A 133 9.97 9.13 6.12
C LYS A 133 9.20 9.70 7.31
N TYR A 134 7.94 9.31 7.47
CA TYR A 134 7.03 9.92 8.44
C TYR A 134 6.63 8.97 9.58
N TYR A 135 6.63 7.68 9.31
CA TYR A 135 6.24 6.68 10.29
C TYR A 135 7.16 5.44 10.23
N ALA A 136 7.82 5.13 11.33
CA ALA A 136 8.84 4.07 11.38
C ALA A 136 8.25 2.68 11.10
N ASN A 137 7.05 2.38 11.63
CA ASN A 137 6.37 1.09 11.41
C ASN A 137 5.71 1.00 10.02
N THR A 138 6.41 1.42 8.96
CA THR A 138 5.91 1.39 7.58
C THR A 138 6.53 0.25 6.79
N VAL A 139 5.67 -0.61 6.25
CA VAL A 139 6.02 -1.67 5.30
C VAL A 139 5.57 -1.24 3.91
N VAL A 140 6.43 -1.41 2.89
CA VAL A 140 6.12 -1.00 1.52
C VAL A 140 5.84 -2.20 0.63
N GLY A 141 4.69 -2.21 -0.03
CA GLY A 141 4.33 -3.14 -1.10
C GLY A 141 4.39 -2.45 -2.46
N TYR A 142 5.08 -3.05 -3.42
CA TYR A 142 5.26 -2.51 -4.76
C TYR A 142 5.00 -3.55 -5.84
N SER A 143 4.58 -3.07 -7.02
CA SER A 143 4.37 -3.91 -8.20
C SER A 143 4.94 -3.27 -9.46
N PHE A 144 5.58 -4.07 -10.30
CA PHE A 144 6.01 -3.67 -11.64
C PHE A 144 4.90 -3.76 -12.69
N SER A 145 3.67 -4.07 -12.27
CA SER A 145 2.50 -4.17 -13.15
C SER A 145 2.20 -2.90 -13.92
N LYS A 146 2.50 -1.73 -13.31
CA LYS A 146 2.19 -0.41 -13.87
C LYS A 146 3.44 0.26 -14.45
N SER A 147 4.50 0.40 -13.65
CA SER A 147 5.72 1.08 -14.05
C SER A 147 6.43 0.43 -15.25
N LEU A 148 6.45 -0.88 -15.34
CA LEU A 148 7.04 -1.62 -16.46
C LEU A 148 5.99 -2.23 -17.41
N SER A 149 4.71 -1.96 -17.22
CA SER A 149 3.61 -2.54 -18.02
C SER A 149 3.64 -4.08 -18.05
N LEU A 150 3.96 -4.71 -16.92
CA LEU A 150 4.10 -6.16 -16.75
C LEU A 150 3.01 -6.77 -15.83
N PRO A 151 1.70 -6.46 -16.02
CA PRO A 151 0.67 -6.95 -15.10
C PRO A 151 0.51 -8.47 -15.12
N GLY A 152 0.74 -9.10 -16.28
CA GLY A 152 0.65 -10.56 -16.46
C GLY A 152 1.83 -11.33 -15.87
N GLU A 153 2.97 -10.68 -15.68
CA GLU A 153 4.20 -11.32 -15.21
C GLU A 153 4.23 -11.55 -13.70
N ARG A 154 3.30 -10.93 -12.98
CA ARG A 154 3.11 -11.10 -11.52
C ARG A 154 4.40 -10.90 -10.74
N ILE A 155 5.05 -9.76 -10.88
CA ILE A 155 6.30 -9.43 -10.20
C ILE A 155 6.18 -8.12 -9.40
N GLY A 156 6.65 -8.15 -8.16
CA GLY A 156 6.66 -7.04 -7.23
C GLY A 156 7.64 -7.31 -6.10
N TYR A 157 7.59 -6.49 -5.06
CA TYR A 157 8.39 -6.69 -3.86
C TYR A 157 7.70 -6.13 -2.62
N LEU A 158 8.13 -6.65 -1.47
CA LEU A 158 7.80 -6.16 -0.14
C LEU A 158 9.08 -5.66 0.52
N VAL A 159 9.04 -4.47 1.10
CA VAL A 159 10.14 -3.91 1.91
C VAL A 159 9.67 -3.81 3.36
N ILE A 160 10.41 -4.43 4.24
CA ILE A 160 10.29 -4.28 5.69
C ILE A 160 11.59 -3.61 6.14
N PRO A 161 11.59 -2.28 6.36
CA PRO A 161 12.76 -1.55 6.85
C PRO A 161 13.22 -2.03 8.23
N ASP A 162 14.47 -1.77 8.58
CA ASP A 162 15.03 -2.15 9.89
C ASP A 162 14.42 -1.35 11.05
N GLU A 163 13.86 -0.18 10.76
CA GLU A 163 13.16 0.71 11.70
C GLU A 163 11.79 0.17 12.14
N VAL A 164 11.22 -0.78 11.39
CA VAL A 164 9.93 -1.40 11.73
C VAL A 164 10.08 -2.21 13.03
N ALA A 165 9.10 -2.07 13.92
CA ALA A 165 9.06 -2.86 15.16
C ALA A 165 9.14 -4.36 14.87
N ASP A 166 10.00 -5.06 15.60
CA ASP A 166 10.26 -6.49 15.41
C ASP A 166 10.66 -6.87 13.96
N SER A 167 11.35 -5.99 13.22
CA SER A 167 11.66 -6.14 11.80
C SER A 167 12.26 -7.50 11.43
N GLU A 168 13.18 -8.03 12.25
CA GLU A 168 13.79 -9.35 12.02
C GLU A 168 12.75 -10.48 12.10
N LYS A 169 11.87 -10.45 13.11
CA LYS A 169 10.79 -11.44 13.26
C LYS A 169 9.78 -11.31 12.14
N LEU A 170 9.41 -10.09 11.77
CA LEU A 170 8.47 -9.84 10.69
C LEU A 170 9.03 -10.29 9.34
N ASN A 171 10.31 -10.07 9.05
CA ASN A 171 10.98 -10.59 7.87
C ASN A 171 11.00 -12.13 7.85
N ALA A 172 11.26 -12.78 8.99
CA ALA A 172 11.21 -14.22 9.12
C ALA A 172 9.78 -14.76 8.89
N ALA A 173 8.77 -14.11 9.47
CA ALA A 173 7.36 -14.45 9.27
C ALA A 173 6.94 -14.28 7.80
N ALA A 174 7.34 -13.20 7.14
CA ALA A 174 7.06 -12.96 5.72
C ALA A 174 7.67 -14.04 4.82
N ASN A 175 8.89 -14.51 5.11
CA ASN A 175 9.50 -15.61 4.40
C ASN A 175 8.73 -16.94 4.58
N VAL A 176 8.26 -17.22 5.80
CA VAL A 176 7.40 -18.39 6.06
C VAL A 176 6.06 -18.24 5.33
N ALA A 177 5.42 -17.05 5.44
CA ALA A 177 4.15 -16.75 4.78
C ALA A 177 4.23 -16.96 3.27
N THR A 178 5.30 -16.48 2.62
CA THR A 178 5.53 -16.67 1.19
C THR A 178 5.52 -18.14 0.80
N ARG A 179 6.07 -19.01 1.63
CA ARG A 179 6.12 -20.47 1.38
C ARG A 179 4.78 -21.15 1.61
N ILE A 180 4.12 -20.86 2.74
CA ILE A 180 2.85 -21.55 3.09
C ILE A 180 1.67 -21.07 2.25
N LEU A 181 1.73 -19.86 1.69
CA LEU A 181 0.76 -19.36 0.71
C LEU A 181 0.96 -19.99 -0.70
N GLY A 182 1.98 -20.82 -0.88
CA GLY A 182 2.23 -21.53 -2.11
C GLY A 182 3.05 -20.76 -3.15
N PHE A 183 3.44 -19.52 -2.86
CA PHE A 183 4.29 -18.72 -3.77
C PHE A 183 5.73 -19.24 -3.80
N VAL A 184 6.27 -19.62 -2.65
CA VAL A 184 7.66 -20.05 -2.38
C VAL A 184 8.66 -18.94 -2.70
N ASN A 185 8.75 -18.52 -3.97
CA ASN A 185 9.55 -17.38 -4.46
C ASN A 185 8.87 -16.76 -5.69
N ALA A 186 9.16 -15.50 -5.96
CA ALA A 186 8.81 -14.90 -7.23
C ALA A 186 9.59 -15.60 -8.38
N PRO A 187 9.00 -15.73 -9.58
CA PRO A 187 9.64 -16.44 -10.70
C PRO A 187 10.99 -15.81 -11.09
N THR A 188 12.02 -16.63 -11.22
CA THR A 188 13.41 -16.19 -11.48
C THR A 188 13.54 -15.41 -12.79
N LEU A 189 12.80 -15.82 -13.83
CA LEU A 189 12.84 -15.14 -15.14
C LEU A 189 12.39 -13.69 -14.97
N GLN A 190 11.26 -13.43 -14.29
CA GLN A 190 10.72 -12.10 -14.05
C GLN A 190 11.66 -11.25 -13.18
N GLN A 191 12.33 -11.85 -12.19
CA GLN A 191 13.35 -11.13 -11.42
C GLN A 191 14.53 -10.67 -12.30
N LYS A 192 14.94 -11.49 -13.26
CA LYS A 192 15.99 -11.12 -14.23
C LYS A 192 15.54 -10.04 -15.20
N VAL A 193 14.28 -10.08 -15.65
CA VAL A 193 13.68 -9.01 -16.47
C VAL A 193 13.68 -7.69 -15.70
N VAL A 194 13.16 -7.69 -14.46
CA VAL A 194 13.18 -6.50 -13.61
C VAL A 194 14.60 -5.97 -13.43
N LYS A 195 15.58 -6.85 -13.14
CA LYS A 195 16.97 -6.44 -13.00
C LYS A 195 17.51 -5.74 -14.26
N ALA A 196 17.14 -6.20 -15.45
CA ALA A 196 17.55 -5.58 -16.70
C ALA A 196 16.89 -4.20 -16.92
N CYS A 197 15.72 -3.96 -16.34
CA CYS A 197 14.93 -2.74 -16.51
C CYS A 197 15.01 -1.78 -15.31
N LEU A 198 15.87 -2.03 -14.31
CA LEU A 198 15.92 -1.21 -13.08
C LEU A 198 16.22 0.28 -13.32
N ASN A 199 16.93 0.60 -14.41
CA ASN A 199 17.29 1.97 -14.75
C ASN A 199 16.37 2.59 -15.82
N GLU A 200 15.39 1.84 -16.29
CA GLU A 200 14.42 2.34 -17.26
C GLU A 200 13.39 3.21 -16.53
N LYS A 201 12.98 4.28 -17.20
CA LYS A 201 11.95 5.18 -16.68
C LYS A 201 10.64 4.90 -17.36
N THR A 202 9.56 4.90 -16.58
CA THR A 202 8.21 4.88 -17.13
C THR A 202 7.97 6.12 -17.97
N ASP A 203 7.61 5.92 -19.25
CA ASP A 203 7.13 7.02 -20.07
C ASP A 203 5.67 7.31 -19.73
N ILE A 204 5.47 8.28 -18.85
CA ILE A 204 4.11 8.69 -18.43
C ILE A 204 3.40 9.54 -19.48
N SER A 205 4.10 10.05 -20.49
CA SER A 205 3.52 10.97 -21.47
C SER A 205 2.36 10.34 -22.26
N TYR A 206 2.44 9.03 -22.52
CA TYR A 206 1.36 8.29 -23.17
C TYR A 206 0.08 8.26 -22.33
N TYR A 207 0.22 7.97 -21.04
CA TYR A 207 -0.89 7.93 -20.09
C TYR A 207 -1.45 9.33 -19.85
N ASP A 208 -0.60 10.34 -19.79
CA ASP A 208 -1.01 11.74 -19.59
C ASP A 208 -1.84 12.26 -20.76
N ARG A 209 -1.43 12.01 -22.00
CA ARG A 209 -2.25 12.32 -23.19
C ARG A 209 -3.62 11.65 -23.15
N ASN A 210 -3.68 10.39 -22.72
CA ASN A 210 -4.95 9.68 -22.58
C ASN A 210 -5.82 10.31 -21.48
N ARG A 211 -5.22 10.66 -20.33
CA ARG A 211 -5.88 11.38 -19.23
C ARG A 211 -6.49 12.69 -19.72
N GLU A 212 -5.70 13.53 -20.39
CA GLU A 212 -6.16 14.81 -20.93
C GLU A 212 -7.31 14.64 -21.93
N THR A 213 -7.20 13.68 -22.83
CA THR A 213 -8.24 13.39 -23.82
C THR A 213 -9.55 13.01 -23.14
N LEU A 214 -9.51 12.08 -22.17
CA LEU A 214 -10.69 11.64 -21.44
C LEU A 214 -11.26 12.76 -20.58
N TYR A 215 -10.42 13.49 -19.85
CA TYR A 215 -10.84 14.59 -18.98
C TYR A 215 -11.55 15.69 -19.77
N ASN A 216 -10.94 16.13 -20.87
CA ASN A 216 -11.52 17.18 -21.69
C ASN A 216 -12.83 16.74 -22.34
N GLY A 217 -12.89 15.51 -22.89
CA GLY A 217 -14.12 14.98 -23.49
C GLY A 217 -15.27 14.81 -22.50
N LEU A 218 -14.99 14.39 -21.25
CA LEU A 218 -16.01 14.28 -20.20
C LEU A 218 -16.47 15.65 -19.68
N LYS A 219 -15.61 16.67 -19.74
CA LYS A 219 -15.94 18.02 -19.29
C LYS A 219 -16.88 18.76 -20.24
N GLU A 220 -16.95 18.32 -21.50
CA GLU A 220 -17.84 18.87 -22.53
C GLU A 220 -19.28 18.29 -22.45
N LEU A 221 -19.50 17.25 -21.64
CA LEU A 221 -20.82 16.63 -21.40
C LEU A 221 -21.54 17.27 -20.23
#